data_c7fcdfc22be4ee62fe21d9ed3fdd8ee8
#
_entry.id   c7fcdfc22be4ee62fe21d9ed3fdd8ee8
#
_cell.length_a   1.000
_cell.length_b   1.000
_cell.length_c   1.000
_cell.angle_alpha   90.00
_cell.angle_beta   90.00
_cell.angle_gamma   90.00
#
_symmetry.space_group_name_H-M   'P 1'
#
loop_
_entity.id
_entity.type
_entity.pdbx_description
1 polymer ?
#
loop_
_entity_poly.entity_id
_entity_poly.type
_entity_poly.pdbx_seq_one_letter_code
_entity_poly.pdbx_strand_id
1 'polypeptide(L)'
;EKEAAARRAANAAAAKKTGSGSQVVGNGGGSSSGRAVANFASRFVGNPYVYGGTSLTNGADCSGSVMSVYANFGVSLPHSSSALRSVGYGVSLADAQPGDIICYSGHVGIYVGNNTIVHASTAKTGIKYTSPANYRQVLAVRRIF
;
A
#
# COMPACT_ATOMS: atom_id res chain seq x y z
N GLU A 1 5.21 14.85 -10.35
CA GLU A 1 4.99 15.58 -9.10
C GLU A 1 3.67 16.33 -9.11
N LYS A 2 3.45 17.12 -10.11
CA LYS A 2 2.18 17.83 -10.23
C LYS A 2 1.03 16.86 -10.34
N GLU A 3 1.22 15.83 -11.11
CA GLU A 3 0.23 14.79 -11.29
C GLU A 3 -0.06 14.10 -9.96
N ALA A 4 0.97 13.82 -9.20
CA ALA A 4 0.82 13.18 -7.91
C ALA A 4 0.07 14.07 -6.93
N ALA A 5 0.35 15.37 -6.95
CA ALA A 5 -0.32 16.31 -6.06
C ALA A 5 -1.81 16.43 -6.39
N ALA A 6 -2.13 16.53 -7.68
CA ALA A 6 -3.52 16.62 -8.12
C ALA A 6 -4.27 15.34 -7.78
N ARG A 7 -3.62 14.22 -8.00
CA ARG A 7 -4.20 12.93 -7.71
C ARG A 7 -4.40 12.74 -6.22
N ARG A 8 -3.46 13.22 -5.42
CA ARG A 8 -3.58 13.16 -3.97
C ARG A 8 -4.81 13.91 -3.48
N ALA A 9 -5.03 15.12 -3.99
CA ALA A 9 -6.19 15.90 -3.61
C ALA A 9 -7.48 15.19 -4.00
N ALA A 10 -7.54 14.66 -5.22
CA ALA A 10 -8.73 13.97 -5.69
C ALA A 10 -8.98 12.71 -4.89
N ASN A 11 -7.93 11.96 -4.58
CA ASN A 11 -8.08 10.72 -3.84
C ASN A 11 -8.35 10.95 -2.38
N ALA A 12 -7.86 12.02 -1.80
CA ALA A 12 -8.18 12.36 -0.43
C ALA A 12 -9.67 12.68 -0.29
N ALA A 13 -10.23 13.41 -1.24
CA ALA A 13 -11.65 13.67 -1.24
C ALA A 13 -12.46 12.39 -1.45
N ALA A 14 -12.01 11.56 -2.37
CA ALA A 14 -12.67 10.28 -2.62
C ALA A 14 -12.58 9.37 -1.42
N ALA A 15 -11.44 9.39 -0.74
CA ALA A 15 -11.24 8.56 0.44
C ALA A 15 -12.19 8.96 1.56
N LYS A 16 -12.44 10.24 1.74
CA LYS A 16 -13.39 10.70 2.75
C LYS A 16 -14.79 10.23 2.44
N LYS A 17 -15.20 10.35 1.20
CA LYS A 17 -16.51 9.88 0.79
C LYS A 17 -16.62 8.38 0.94
N THR A 18 -15.60 7.69 0.46
CA THR A 18 -15.54 6.25 0.57
C THR A 18 -15.55 5.82 2.02
N GLY A 19 -14.91 6.62 2.87
CA GLY A 19 -14.88 6.34 4.29
C GLY A 19 -16.27 6.23 4.86
N SER A 20 -17.12 7.13 4.47
CA SER A 20 -18.51 7.13 4.90
C SER A 20 -19.24 5.89 4.37
N GLY A 21 -19.09 5.62 3.09
CA GLY A 21 -19.81 4.52 2.46
C GLY A 21 -19.22 3.18 2.76
N SER A 22 -17.91 3.10 2.82
CA SER A 22 -17.27 1.80 2.96
C SER A 22 -17.42 1.20 4.35
N GLN A 23 -17.86 1.96 5.30
CA GLN A 23 -18.17 1.40 6.60
C GLN A 23 -19.22 0.33 6.48
N VAL A 24 -20.10 0.48 5.53
CA VAL A 24 -21.18 -0.44 5.32
C VAL A 24 -20.68 -1.76 4.79
N VAL A 25 -19.66 -1.69 3.96
CA VAL A 25 -19.13 -2.88 3.32
C VAL A 25 -17.86 -3.37 3.95
N GLY A 26 -17.50 -2.80 5.06
CA GLY A 26 -16.23 -3.12 5.67
C GLY A 26 -16.19 -4.46 6.35
N ASN A 27 -16.61 -5.48 5.69
CA ASN A 27 -16.68 -6.81 6.26
C ASN A 27 -15.31 -7.39 6.57
N GLY A 28 -14.26 -6.85 5.99
CA GLY A 28 -12.91 -7.31 6.27
C GLY A 28 -12.28 -6.60 7.44
N GLY A 29 -13.04 -5.76 8.13
CA GLY A 29 -12.47 -4.96 9.19
C GLY A 29 -11.63 -3.84 8.63
N GLY A 30 -10.86 -3.19 9.49
CA GLY A 30 -9.99 -2.10 9.08
C GLY A 30 -10.70 -0.77 9.04
N SER A 31 -9.91 0.28 8.96
CA SER A 31 -10.43 1.63 8.89
C SER A 31 -10.87 1.96 7.47
N SER A 32 -11.71 2.95 7.34
CA SER A 32 -12.14 3.46 6.04
C SER A 32 -10.94 3.93 5.23
N SER A 33 -10.03 4.64 5.89
CA SER A 33 -8.84 5.15 5.22
C SER A 33 -7.91 4.03 4.77
N GLY A 34 -7.76 3.02 5.61
CA GLY A 34 -6.92 1.87 5.25
C GLY A 34 -7.49 1.12 4.04
N ARG A 35 -8.80 0.93 4.03
CA ARG A 35 -9.44 0.29 2.88
C ARG A 35 -9.30 1.14 1.62
N ALA A 36 -9.40 2.45 1.74
CA ALA A 36 -9.21 3.34 0.60
C ALA A 36 -7.79 3.24 0.06
N VAL A 37 -6.80 3.13 0.93
CA VAL A 37 -5.40 2.93 0.53
C VAL A 37 -5.27 1.64 -0.25
N ALA A 38 -5.82 0.54 0.28
CA ALA A 38 -5.73 -0.77 -0.37
C ALA A 38 -6.42 -0.75 -1.74
N ASN A 39 -7.58 -0.12 -1.82
CA ASN A 39 -8.31 -0.02 -3.08
C ASN A 39 -7.55 0.81 -4.10
N PHE A 40 -6.97 1.91 -3.67
CA PHE A 40 -6.18 2.76 -4.57
C PHE A 40 -4.96 2.01 -5.07
N ALA A 41 -4.22 1.35 -4.18
CA ALA A 41 -3.03 0.60 -4.56
C ALA A 41 -3.37 -0.49 -5.59
N SER A 42 -4.52 -1.11 -5.44
CA SER A 42 -4.96 -2.19 -6.32
C SER A 42 -5.25 -1.74 -7.75
N ARG A 43 -5.47 -0.46 -7.96
CA ARG A 43 -5.70 0.07 -9.30
C ARG A 43 -4.50 -0.06 -10.22
N PHE A 44 -3.33 -0.25 -9.66
CA PHE A 44 -2.08 -0.22 -10.41
C PHE A 44 -1.52 -1.61 -10.70
N VAL A 45 -2.27 -2.64 -10.35
CA VAL A 45 -1.88 -4.01 -10.67
C VAL A 45 -1.72 -4.12 -12.19
N GLY A 46 -0.60 -4.71 -12.61
CA GLY A 46 -0.26 -4.82 -14.02
C GLY A 46 0.72 -3.75 -14.50
N ASN A 47 0.91 -2.70 -13.73
CA ASN A 47 1.83 -1.63 -14.13
C ASN A 47 3.27 -2.03 -13.83
N PRO A 48 4.24 -1.39 -14.51
CA PRO A 48 5.61 -1.89 -14.47
C PRO A 48 6.34 -1.64 -13.16
N TYR A 49 7.30 -2.51 -12.90
CA TYR A 49 8.29 -2.35 -11.84
C TYR A 49 9.53 -1.71 -12.44
N VAL A 50 10.06 -0.67 -11.78
CA VAL A 50 11.34 -0.08 -12.14
C VAL A 50 12.13 0.16 -10.86
N TYR A 51 13.32 -0.40 -10.78
CA TYR A 51 14.18 -0.24 -9.61
C TYR A 51 14.45 1.25 -9.39
N GLY A 52 14.23 1.71 -8.16
CA GLY A 52 14.37 3.13 -7.83
C GLY A 52 13.22 4.00 -8.27
N GLY A 53 12.23 3.43 -8.96
CA GLY A 53 11.11 4.20 -9.48
C GLY A 53 10.05 4.48 -8.44
N THR A 54 9.31 5.56 -8.67
CA THR A 54 8.24 6.00 -7.79
C THR A 54 6.94 6.29 -8.54
N SER A 55 6.88 5.98 -9.82
CA SER A 55 5.68 6.25 -10.63
C SER A 55 4.78 5.02 -10.62
N LEU A 56 3.57 5.18 -10.13
CA LEU A 56 2.61 4.08 -10.09
C LEU A 56 2.15 3.65 -11.48
N THR A 57 2.34 4.50 -12.47
CA THR A 57 1.93 4.19 -13.84
C THR A 57 3.11 3.81 -14.74
N ASN A 58 4.26 4.45 -14.55
CA ASN A 58 5.40 4.26 -15.45
C ASN A 58 6.51 3.41 -14.88
N GLY A 59 6.45 3.10 -13.60
CA GLY A 59 7.42 2.23 -12.97
C GLY A 59 7.76 2.62 -11.56
N ALA A 60 7.56 1.69 -10.64
CA ALA A 60 7.89 1.87 -9.23
C ALA A 60 8.49 0.59 -8.69
N ASP A 61 9.41 0.73 -7.74
CA ASP A 61 9.87 -0.44 -7.00
C ASP A 61 8.97 -0.65 -5.77
N CYS A 62 9.30 -1.63 -4.93
CA CYS A 62 8.41 -2.01 -3.85
C CYS A 62 8.16 -0.84 -2.87
N SER A 63 9.21 -0.21 -2.38
CA SER A 63 9.05 0.90 -1.45
C SER A 63 8.56 2.16 -2.15
N GLY A 64 8.93 2.35 -3.41
CA GLY A 64 8.45 3.48 -4.20
C GLY A 64 6.95 3.42 -4.42
N SER A 65 6.40 2.22 -4.64
CA SER A 65 4.96 2.09 -4.81
C SER A 65 4.23 2.39 -3.52
N VAL A 66 4.73 1.92 -2.38
CA VAL A 66 4.13 2.21 -1.08
C VAL A 66 4.18 3.71 -0.78
N MET A 67 5.34 4.31 -1.01
CA MET A 67 5.52 5.75 -0.80
C MET A 67 4.52 6.54 -1.64
N SER A 68 4.39 6.19 -2.92
CA SER A 68 3.53 6.93 -3.84
C SER A 68 2.05 6.74 -3.57
N VAL A 69 1.65 5.53 -3.16
CA VAL A 69 0.28 5.28 -2.77
C VAL A 69 -0.08 6.16 -1.58
N TYR A 70 0.76 6.14 -0.55
CA TYR A 70 0.46 6.93 0.65
C TYR A 70 0.55 8.43 0.41
N ALA A 71 1.40 8.87 -0.52
CA ALA A 71 1.49 10.28 -0.87
C ALA A 71 0.15 10.80 -1.39
N ASN A 72 -0.62 9.95 -2.05
CA ASN A 72 -1.95 10.31 -2.53
C ASN A 72 -2.95 10.50 -1.40
N PHE A 73 -2.60 10.08 -0.21
CA PHE A 73 -3.45 10.25 0.98
C PHE A 73 -2.85 11.26 1.95
N GLY A 74 -1.88 12.05 1.50
CA GLY A 74 -1.29 13.10 2.30
C GLY A 74 -0.25 12.62 3.30
N VAL A 75 0.22 11.39 3.17
CA VAL A 75 1.19 10.80 4.10
C VAL A 75 2.54 10.72 3.42
N SER A 76 3.56 11.28 4.05
CA SER A 76 4.92 11.25 3.53
C SER A 76 5.64 10.05 4.14
N LEU A 77 6.08 9.14 3.29
CA LEU A 77 6.80 7.94 3.73
C LEU A 77 8.16 7.89 3.04
N PRO A 78 9.15 7.25 3.69
CA PRO A 78 10.47 7.13 3.09
C PRO A 78 10.48 6.14 1.93
N HIS A 79 11.36 6.38 0.96
CA HIS A 79 11.57 5.47 -0.16
C HIS A 79 12.65 4.46 0.24
N SER A 80 12.30 3.59 1.17
CA SER A 80 13.25 2.61 1.72
C SER A 80 12.47 1.51 2.41
N SER A 81 12.64 0.27 1.95
CA SER A 81 11.92 -0.85 2.54
C SER A 81 12.32 -1.05 4.00
N SER A 82 13.58 -0.81 4.34
CA SER A 82 14.02 -0.98 5.72
C SER A 82 13.48 0.14 6.62
N ALA A 83 13.42 1.36 6.12
CA ALA A 83 12.90 2.48 6.90
C ALA A 83 11.40 2.33 7.13
N LEU A 84 10.69 1.71 6.22
CA LEU A 84 9.25 1.51 6.37
C LEU A 84 8.90 0.59 7.54
N ARG A 85 9.86 -0.18 8.04
CA ARG A 85 9.63 -1.03 9.22
C ARG A 85 9.37 -0.23 10.49
N SER A 86 9.63 1.08 10.46
CA SER A 86 9.53 1.93 11.64
C SER A 86 8.44 2.99 11.53
N VAL A 87 7.70 3.04 10.42
CA VAL A 87 6.65 4.05 10.26
C VAL A 87 5.39 3.61 11.00
N GLY A 88 4.56 4.57 11.37
CA GLY A 88 3.30 4.27 12.03
C GLY A 88 3.50 3.49 13.32
N TYR A 89 2.64 2.51 13.55
CA TYR A 89 2.78 1.64 14.72
C TYR A 89 2.62 0.18 14.31
N GLY A 90 3.20 -0.71 15.13
CA GLY A 90 3.26 -2.14 14.82
C GLY A 90 1.99 -2.86 15.20
N VAL A 91 1.61 -3.83 14.37
CA VAL A 91 0.53 -4.76 14.69
C VAL A 91 1.01 -6.15 14.31
N SER A 92 0.33 -7.17 14.81
CA SER A 92 0.68 -8.53 14.43
C SER A 92 0.12 -8.84 13.03
N LEU A 93 0.72 -9.81 12.36
CA LEU A 93 0.19 -10.22 11.06
C LEU A 93 -1.24 -10.75 11.18
N ALA A 94 -1.53 -11.42 12.29
CA ALA A 94 -2.89 -11.94 12.52
C ALA A 94 -3.92 -10.80 12.57
N ASP A 95 -3.50 -9.61 12.97
CA ASP A 95 -4.37 -8.45 13.09
C ASP A 95 -4.26 -7.52 11.87
N ALA A 96 -3.59 -7.95 10.82
CA ALA A 96 -3.40 -7.10 9.64
C ALA A 96 -4.75 -6.71 9.04
N GLN A 97 -4.83 -5.48 8.58
CA GLN A 97 -6.04 -4.91 7.99
C GLN A 97 -5.67 -4.19 6.70
N PRO A 98 -6.63 -4.02 5.77
CA PRO A 98 -6.34 -3.34 4.51
C PRO A 98 -5.68 -1.98 4.74
N GLY A 99 -4.65 -1.71 3.96
CA GLY A 99 -3.84 -0.51 4.08
C GLY A 99 -2.58 -0.69 4.89
N ASP A 100 -2.49 -1.74 5.71
CA ASP A 100 -1.29 -1.99 6.50
C ASP A 100 -0.11 -2.28 5.58
N ILE A 101 1.07 -1.87 6.03
CA ILE A 101 2.31 -2.07 5.29
C ILE A 101 2.97 -3.33 5.82
N ILE A 102 3.17 -4.31 4.93
CA ILE A 102 3.79 -5.58 5.30
C ILE A 102 5.25 -5.51 4.87
N CYS A 103 6.14 -5.67 5.84
CA CYS A 103 7.58 -5.50 5.63
C CYS A 103 8.30 -6.84 5.69
N TYR A 104 9.15 -7.06 4.69
CA TYR A 104 9.99 -8.25 4.58
C TYR A 104 11.45 -7.80 4.45
N SER A 105 12.37 -8.74 4.44
CA SER A 105 13.77 -8.40 4.21
C SER A 105 13.93 -7.88 2.78
N GLY A 106 14.28 -6.60 2.67
CA GLY A 106 14.48 -5.96 1.36
C GLY A 106 13.25 -5.81 0.51
N HIS A 107 12.05 -5.90 1.11
CA HIS A 107 10.82 -5.84 0.32
C HIS A 107 9.66 -5.33 1.17
N VAL A 108 8.61 -4.85 0.51
CA VAL A 108 7.45 -4.31 1.20
C VAL A 108 6.23 -4.37 0.28
N GLY A 109 5.06 -4.50 0.88
CA GLY A 109 3.79 -4.47 0.14
C GLY A 109 2.70 -3.89 1.00
N ILE A 110 1.52 -3.75 0.42
CA ILE A 110 0.33 -3.23 1.11
C ILE A 110 -0.68 -4.34 1.24
N TYR A 111 -1.16 -4.54 2.46
CA TYR A 111 -2.16 -5.56 2.74
C TYR A 111 -3.51 -5.13 2.18
N VAL A 112 -4.20 -6.02 1.48
CA VAL A 112 -5.49 -5.70 0.87
C VAL A 112 -6.62 -6.54 1.42
N GLY A 113 -6.35 -7.35 2.43
CA GLY A 113 -7.34 -8.26 3.00
C GLY A 113 -7.16 -9.68 2.46
N ASN A 114 -7.85 -10.62 3.06
CA ASN A 114 -7.81 -12.03 2.65
C ASN A 114 -6.40 -12.59 2.54
N ASN A 115 -5.55 -12.22 3.49
CA ASN A 115 -4.18 -12.73 3.54
C ASN A 115 -3.41 -12.45 2.24
N THR A 116 -3.68 -11.32 1.62
CA THR A 116 -3.14 -10.94 0.30
C THR A 116 -2.49 -9.57 0.38
N ILE A 117 -1.38 -9.41 -0.34
CA ILE A 117 -0.75 -8.11 -0.51
C ILE A 117 -0.79 -7.69 -1.97
N VAL A 118 -0.71 -6.37 -2.19
CA VAL A 118 -0.39 -5.81 -3.50
C VAL A 118 0.99 -5.19 -3.39
N HIS A 119 1.86 -5.49 -4.34
CA HIS A 119 3.24 -5.03 -4.28
C HIS A 119 3.87 -4.96 -5.66
N ALA A 120 4.85 -4.06 -5.81
CA ALA A 120 5.69 -4.02 -6.99
C ALA A 120 6.74 -5.12 -6.81
N SER A 121 6.58 -6.22 -7.50
CA SER A 121 7.32 -7.45 -7.21
C SER A 121 8.67 -7.51 -7.90
N THR A 122 8.68 -7.65 -9.22
CA THR A 122 9.91 -7.74 -9.99
C THR A 122 9.72 -7.03 -11.33
N ALA A 123 10.84 -6.78 -12.01
CA ALA A 123 10.78 -6.17 -13.35
C ALA A 123 9.97 -7.01 -14.32
N LYS A 124 9.93 -8.31 -14.08
CA LYS A 124 9.23 -9.24 -14.95
C LYS A 124 7.71 -9.23 -14.71
N THR A 125 7.30 -9.07 -13.46
CA THR A 125 5.90 -9.21 -13.08
C THR A 125 5.20 -7.90 -12.81
N GLY A 126 5.95 -6.85 -12.47
CA GLY A 126 5.35 -5.55 -12.13
C GLY A 126 4.60 -5.59 -10.82
N ILE A 127 3.57 -4.76 -10.74
CA ILE A 127 2.71 -4.67 -9.56
C ILE A 127 1.69 -5.79 -9.65
N LYS A 128 1.57 -6.57 -8.59
CA LYS A 128 0.71 -7.75 -8.59
C LYS A 128 0.20 -8.04 -7.18
N TYR A 129 -0.79 -8.91 -7.10
CA TYR A 129 -1.22 -9.49 -5.83
C TYR A 129 -0.41 -10.73 -5.53
N THR A 130 -0.16 -10.98 -4.25
CA THR A 130 0.48 -12.23 -3.79
C THR A 130 -0.18 -12.67 -2.50
N SER A 131 -0.44 -13.95 -2.37
CA SER A 131 -0.93 -14.58 -1.14
C SER A 131 -0.24 -15.93 -0.98
N PRO A 132 -0.06 -16.37 0.27
CA PRO A 132 -0.40 -15.70 1.51
C PRO A 132 0.55 -14.52 1.78
N ALA A 133 0.12 -13.60 2.63
CA ALA A 133 0.96 -12.44 2.96
C ALA A 133 2.30 -12.85 3.56
N ASN A 134 2.35 -14.01 4.20
CA ASN A 134 3.60 -14.54 4.76
C ASN A 134 4.29 -15.53 3.82
N TYR A 135 4.16 -15.31 2.51
CA TYR A 135 4.89 -16.12 1.53
C TYR A 135 6.41 -15.99 1.72
N ARG A 136 6.84 -14.97 2.42
CA ARG A 136 8.21 -14.75 2.90
C ARG A 136 8.10 -14.38 4.36
N GLN A 137 9.20 -14.43 5.09
CA GLN A 137 9.19 -14.05 6.49
C GLN A 137 8.80 -12.59 6.64
N VAL A 138 7.75 -12.34 7.41
CA VAL A 138 7.29 -10.99 7.71
C VAL A 138 8.11 -10.45 8.89
N LEU A 139 8.74 -9.31 8.68
CA LEU A 139 9.56 -8.68 9.72
C LEU A 139 8.79 -7.66 10.53
N ALA A 140 7.80 -7.03 9.92
CA ALA A 140 6.99 -6.04 10.60
C ALA A 140 5.70 -5.83 9.84
N VAL A 141 4.65 -5.44 10.55
CA VAL A 141 3.41 -4.98 9.95
C VAL A 141 3.15 -3.61 10.56
N ARG A 142 3.03 -2.59 9.74
CA ARG A 142 2.92 -1.20 10.21
C ARG A 142 1.60 -0.60 9.78
N ARG A 143 0.98 0.11 10.68
CA ARG A 143 -0.31 0.74 10.44
C ARG A 143 -0.19 2.24 10.50
N ILE A 144 -0.66 2.91 9.46
CA ILE A 144 -0.71 4.36 9.38
C ILE A 144 -2.12 4.82 9.75
N PHE A 145 -3.11 4.21 9.17
CA PHE A 145 -4.52 4.51 9.38
C PHE A 145 -5.19 3.41 10.19
#